data_096821ebe171ddd730a0ecb3e35254f6
#
_entry.id   096821ebe171ddd730a0ecb3e35254f6
#
_cell.length_a   1.000
_cell.length_b   1.000
_cell.length_c   1.000
_cell.angle_alpha   90.00
_cell.angle_beta   90.00
_cell.angle_gamma   90.00
#
_symmetry.space_group_name_H-M   'P 1'
#
loop_
_entity.id
_entity.type
_entity.pdbx_description
1 polymer ?
#
loop_
_entity_poly.entity_id
_entity_poly.type
_entity_poly.pdbx_seq_one_letter_code
_entity_poly.pdbx_strand_id
1 'polypeptide(L)'
;MEKSSKLLNIRRVFVPDRNHVLIDADLAGADARVYACEIAEAFGHSKLKEHMQTGVAIHVESNQHVFPTLCGPNGRAEPYYTEVKSGFFATCYGGGYRTISENLAWPEYRTREFQSHIFQRFPEIKQYHNRVERQLQLTREVWTKFGYSIHFHGDVRTLLPEALAWLPQATVANICMHGALALRKRFDKKHLRILLQVHDSLIFQIPLYALPILHEVRSILNSITVPYKDPLRIPWTFKWSGKSWGDCEAITETDWNSIPGPDSAQVQELAYRIPDLYRGQRSAGDISLLDRGKHNSGSP
;
A
#
# COMPACT_ATOMS: atom_id res chain seq x y z
N MET A 1 25.34 -2.11 -19.21
CA MET A 1 24.95 -3.50 -18.91
C MET A 1 23.46 -3.49 -18.56
N GLU A 2 22.63 -3.87 -19.52
CA GLU A 2 21.18 -4.00 -19.31
C GLU A 2 20.89 -5.17 -18.37
N LYS A 3 20.45 -4.88 -17.15
CA LYS A 3 19.77 -5.86 -16.32
C LYS A 3 18.27 -5.84 -16.60
N SER A 4 17.91 -6.34 -17.76
CA SER A 4 16.51 -6.64 -18.09
C SER A 4 16.24 -8.11 -17.81
N SER A 5 16.29 -8.52 -16.55
CA SER A 5 15.54 -9.70 -16.15
C SER A 5 14.10 -9.26 -15.90
N LYS A 6 13.26 -9.32 -16.92
CA LYS A 6 11.80 -9.28 -16.75
C LYS A 6 11.39 -10.54 -15.98
N LEU A 7 11.53 -10.49 -14.65
CA LEU A 7 10.89 -11.47 -13.80
C LEU A 7 9.39 -11.43 -14.13
N LEU A 8 8.84 -12.61 -14.38
CA LEU A 8 7.40 -12.77 -14.59
C LEU A 8 6.67 -12.13 -13.39
N ASN A 9 5.74 -11.24 -13.66
CA ASN A 9 4.93 -10.64 -12.61
C ASN A 9 4.02 -11.73 -12.00
N ILE A 10 4.43 -12.27 -10.85
CA ILE A 10 3.73 -13.36 -10.16
C ILE A 10 2.26 -12.99 -9.83
N ARG A 11 1.92 -11.71 -9.73
CA ARG A 11 0.54 -11.27 -9.51
C ARG A 11 -0.39 -11.69 -10.65
N ARG A 12 0.15 -12.00 -11.84
CA ARG A 12 -0.64 -12.48 -12.99
C ARG A 12 -1.16 -13.90 -12.85
N VAL A 13 -0.68 -14.68 -11.89
CA VAL A 13 -1.23 -16.03 -11.63
C VAL A 13 -2.55 -15.97 -10.86
N PHE A 14 -2.84 -14.84 -10.20
CA PHE A 14 -4.11 -14.64 -9.49
C PHE A 14 -5.14 -14.07 -10.46
N VAL A 15 -6.09 -14.90 -10.85
CA VAL A 15 -7.15 -14.56 -11.81
C VAL A 15 -8.52 -14.59 -11.12
N PRO A 16 -9.49 -13.76 -11.55
CA PRO A 16 -10.83 -13.81 -11.00
C PRO A 16 -11.57 -15.07 -11.43
N ASP A 17 -12.56 -15.49 -10.66
CA ASP A 17 -13.52 -16.52 -11.08
C ASP A 17 -14.29 -16.04 -12.35
N ARG A 18 -14.90 -16.96 -13.07
CA ARG A 18 -15.70 -16.61 -14.24
C ARG A 18 -16.81 -15.61 -13.87
N ASN A 19 -16.99 -14.58 -14.68
CA ASN A 19 -17.94 -13.48 -14.44
C ASN A 19 -17.68 -12.68 -13.15
N HIS A 20 -16.42 -12.64 -12.69
CA HIS A 20 -15.98 -11.80 -11.57
C HIS A 20 -14.92 -10.80 -12.03
N VAL A 21 -14.76 -9.75 -11.24
CA VAL A 21 -13.68 -8.77 -11.36
C VAL A 21 -12.86 -8.78 -10.08
N LEU A 22 -11.53 -8.76 -10.21
CA LEU A 22 -10.62 -8.52 -9.09
C LEU A 22 -10.60 -7.03 -8.78
N ILE A 23 -10.61 -6.74 -7.49
CA ILE A 23 -10.42 -5.40 -6.94
C ILE A 23 -9.16 -5.44 -6.07
N ASP A 24 -8.26 -4.51 -6.31
CA ASP A 24 -7.09 -4.22 -5.47
C ASP A 24 -7.36 -2.87 -4.79
N ALA A 25 -7.69 -2.90 -3.51
CA ALA A 25 -7.89 -1.72 -2.69
C ALA A 25 -6.64 -1.48 -1.83
N ASP A 26 -5.98 -0.34 -2.02
CA ASP A 26 -4.66 0.00 -1.49
C ASP A 26 -4.71 1.32 -0.71
N LEU A 27 -4.07 1.36 0.46
CA LEU A 27 -4.03 2.55 1.31
C LEU A 27 -3.03 3.59 0.79
N ALA A 28 -3.49 4.80 0.55
CA ALA A 28 -2.66 5.85 -0.04
C ALA A 28 -1.60 6.40 0.94
N GLY A 29 -0.33 5.98 0.75
CA GLY A 29 0.81 6.49 1.53
C GLY A 29 0.69 6.22 3.03
N ALA A 30 0.19 5.04 3.39
CA ALA A 30 -0.22 4.69 4.74
C ALA A 30 0.90 4.81 5.77
N ASP A 31 2.05 4.19 5.53
CA ASP A 31 3.16 4.16 6.49
C ASP A 31 3.61 5.57 6.90
N ALA A 32 3.76 6.46 5.91
CA ALA A 32 4.20 7.82 6.17
C ALA A 32 3.15 8.61 6.99
N ARG A 33 1.85 8.41 6.69
CA ARG A 33 0.75 9.06 7.42
C ARG A 33 0.67 8.56 8.86
N VAL A 34 0.78 7.26 9.07
CA VAL A 34 0.82 6.68 10.42
C VAL A 34 2.02 7.18 11.18
N TYR A 35 3.22 7.15 10.58
CA TYR A 35 4.45 7.62 11.20
C TYR A 35 4.35 9.10 11.63
N ALA A 36 3.80 9.96 10.77
CA ALA A 36 3.58 11.37 11.08
C ALA A 36 2.55 11.58 12.20
N CYS A 37 1.51 10.74 12.26
CA CYS A 37 0.53 10.78 13.33
C CYS A 37 1.09 10.26 14.67
N GLU A 38 1.96 9.25 14.66
CA GLU A 38 2.66 8.79 15.85
C GLU A 38 3.53 9.89 16.47
N ILE A 39 4.23 10.67 15.63
CA ILE A 39 4.99 11.85 16.08
C ILE A 39 4.05 12.90 16.68
N ALA A 40 2.95 13.23 15.99
CA ALA A 40 1.98 14.21 16.47
C ALA A 40 1.34 13.78 17.80
N GLU A 41 1.04 12.49 17.96
CA GLU A 41 0.51 11.91 19.20
C GLU A 41 1.53 12.00 20.34
N ALA A 42 2.82 11.80 20.03
CA ALA A 42 3.91 11.83 21.00
C ALA A 42 4.22 13.23 21.53
N PHE A 43 4.11 14.26 20.68
CA PHE A 43 4.59 15.60 20.98
C PHE A 43 3.50 16.68 20.90
N GLY A 44 2.27 16.33 20.52
CA GLY A 44 1.14 17.27 20.34
C GLY A 44 1.16 18.02 19.00
N HIS A 45 2.24 17.90 18.21
CA HIS A 45 2.40 18.49 16.88
C HIS A 45 3.35 17.68 16.02
N SER A 46 3.27 17.84 14.69
CA SER A 46 4.24 17.28 13.73
C SER A 46 4.26 18.09 12.44
N LYS A 47 5.40 18.70 12.13
CA LYS A 47 5.64 19.37 10.84
C LYS A 47 5.51 18.39 9.67
N LEU A 48 5.90 17.14 9.89
CA LEU A 48 5.74 16.08 8.89
C LEU A 48 4.25 15.82 8.58
N LYS A 49 3.37 15.80 9.63
CA LYS A 49 1.92 15.66 9.45
C LYS A 49 1.32 16.87 8.72
N GLU A 50 1.72 18.09 9.12
CA GLU A 50 1.30 19.33 8.48
C GLU A 50 1.72 19.33 7.00
N HIS A 51 2.97 18.95 6.70
CA HIS A 51 3.45 18.85 5.32
C HIS A 51 2.60 17.87 4.49
N MET A 52 2.24 16.70 5.04
CA MET A 52 1.40 15.74 4.32
C MET A 52 -0.01 16.25 4.02
N GLN A 53 -0.51 17.20 4.80
CA GLN A 53 -1.81 17.84 4.54
C GLN A 53 -1.77 18.81 3.35
N THR A 54 -0.59 19.28 2.94
CA THR A 54 -0.44 20.12 1.74
C THR A 54 -0.71 19.37 0.43
N GLY A 55 -0.78 18.04 0.48
CA GLY A 55 -0.94 17.18 -0.72
C GLY A 55 0.35 16.94 -1.49
N VAL A 56 1.45 17.61 -1.13
CA VAL A 56 2.77 17.38 -1.72
C VAL A 56 3.41 16.15 -1.07
N ALA A 57 3.78 15.17 -1.88
CA ALA A 57 4.48 14.01 -1.36
C ALA A 57 5.89 14.40 -0.92
N ILE A 58 6.25 14.11 0.35
CA ILE A 58 7.54 14.47 0.94
C ILE A 58 8.74 13.99 0.12
N HIS A 59 8.65 12.84 -0.50
CA HIS A 59 9.71 12.31 -1.34
C HIS A 59 9.84 13.02 -2.70
N VAL A 60 8.81 13.77 -3.14
CA VAL A 60 8.94 14.68 -4.30
C VAL A 60 9.79 15.88 -3.92
N GLU A 61 9.52 16.53 -2.77
CA GLU A 61 10.35 17.63 -2.25
C GLU A 61 11.79 17.17 -2.02
N SER A 62 11.98 16.02 -1.39
CA SER A 62 13.31 15.43 -1.17
C SER A 62 14.02 15.08 -2.48
N ASN A 63 13.28 14.65 -3.49
CA ASN A 63 13.83 14.37 -4.82
C ASN A 63 14.33 15.64 -5.51
N GLN A 64 13.55 16.73 -5.43
CA GLN A 64 13.96 18.05 -5.92
C GLN A 64 15.21 18.59 -5.20
N HIS A 65 15.34 18.31 -3.90
CA HIS A 65 16.52 18.72 -3.13
C HIS A 65 17.79 17.95 -3.57
N VAL A 66 17.69 16.62 -3.72
CA VAL A 66 18.86 15.77 -4.03
C VAL A 66 19.24 15.82 -5.52
N PHE A 67 18.26 15.94 -6.40
CA PHE A 67 18.43 15.88 -7.85
C PHE A 67 17.77 17.07 -8.58
N PRO A 68 18.08 18.32 -8.23
CA PRO A 68 17.34 19.49 -8.72
C PRO A 68 17.37 19.62 -10.23
N THR A 69 18.48 19.25 -10.89
CA THR A 69 18.66 19.35 -12.34
C THR A 69 18.03 18.19 -13.13
N LEU A 70 17.61 17.13 -12.45
CA LEU A 70 17.06 15.91 -13.07
C LEU A 70 15.55 15.81 -12.91
N CYS A 71 14.93 16.70 -12.14
CA CYS A 71 13.49 16.67 -11.90
C CYS A 71 12.71 17.18 -13.11
N GLY A 72 11.76 16.37 -13.56
CA GLY A 72 10.77 16.75 -14.55
C GLY A 72 9.69 17.68 -14.00
N PRO A 73 8.68 18.05 -14.82
CA PRO A 73 7.59 18.96 -14.43
C PRO A 73 6.78 18.47 -13.22
N ASN A 74 6.75 17.16 -12.98
CA ASN A 74 6.08 16.54 -11.83
C ASN A 74 6.94 16.56 -10.55
N GLY A 75 8.11 17.21 -10.56
CA GLY A 75 9.04 17.26 -9.44
C GLY A 75 9.77 15.95 -9.15
N ARG A 76 9.74 14.98 -10.08
CA ARG A 76 10.39 13.68 -9.94
C ARG A 76 11.59 13.57 -10.86
N ALA A 77 12.73 13.13 -10.32
CA ALA A 77 13.90 12.73 -11.10
C ALA A 77 13.83 11.22 -11.34
N GLU A 78 13.19 10.83 -12.42
CA GLU A 78 13.20 9.43 -12.84
C GLU A 78 14.61 9.07 -13.39
N PRO A 79 15.25 7.96 -13.01
CA PRO A 79 14.74 6.81 -12.23
C PRO A 79 14.95 6.90 -10.71
N TYR A 80 15.50 7.99 -10.16
CA TYR A 80 15.94 8.11 -8.76
C TYR A 80 14.80 8.28 -7.74
N TYR A 81 13.58 8.52 -8.21
CA TYR A 81 12.42 8.74 -7.35
C TYR A 81 12.17 7.61 -6.34
N THR A 82 12.28 6.35 -6.80
CA THR A 82 12.10 5.18 -5.94
C THR A 82 13.21 5.08 -4.89
N GLU A 83 14.45 5.42 -5.25
CA GLU A 83 15.58 5.45 -4.32
C GLU A 83 15.40 6.50 -3.23
N VAL A 84 15.00 7.72 -3.61
CA VAL A 84 14.72 8.80 -2.64
C VAL A 84 13.59 8.42 -1.70
N LYS A 85 12.52 7.81 -2.21
CA LYS A 85 11.42 7.28 -1.39
C LYS A 85 11.94 6.23 -0.38
N SER A 86 12.74 5.29 -0.83
CA SER A 86 13.35 4.26 0.03
C SER A 86 14.28 4.88 1.08
N GLY A 87 15.10 5.86 0.70
CA GLY A 87 15.98 6.60 1.60
C GLY A 87 15.22 7.39 2.68
N PHE A 88 14.08 7.99 2.31
CA PHE A 88 13.23 8.68 3.26
C PHE A 88 12.68 7.72 4.32
N PHE A 89 12.08 6.61 3.92
CA PHE A 89 11.57 5.61 4.87
C PHE A 89 12.67 4.99 5.72
N ALA A 90 13.83 4.68 5.11
CA ALA A 90 14.98 4.17 5.87
C ALA A 90 15.47 5.19 6.92
N THR A 91 15.42 6.49 6.61
CA THR A 91 15.75 7.57 7.55
C THR A 91 14.71 7.65 8.68
N CYS A 92 13.42 7.58 8.36
CA CYS A 92 12.33 7.56 9.35
C CYS A 92 12.44 6.36 10.29
N TYR A 93 12.88 5.21 9.78
CA TYR A 93 13.06 3.98 10.56
C TYR A 93 14.43 3.86 11.23
N GLY A 94 15.17 4.97 11.34
CA GLY A 94 16.43 5.00 12.10
C GLY A 94 17.61 4.37 11.40
N GLY A 95 17.54 4.13 10.09
CA GLY A 95 18.64 3.61 9.28
C GLY A 95 19.86 4.54 9.32
N GLY A 96 21.02 3.98 9.60
CA GLY A 96 22.28 4.72 9.55
C GLY A 96 22.68 5.07 8.13
N TYR A 97 23.38 6.20 7.94
CA TYR A 97 23.76 6.68 6.60
C TYR A 97 24.58 5.65 5.81
N ARG A 98 25.42 4.83 6.46
CA ARG A 98 26.20 3.78 5.80
C ARG A 98 25.32 2.72 5.18
N THR A 99 24.39 2.17 5.96
CA THR A 99 23.44 1.16 5.49
C THR A 99 22.56 1.69 4.35
N ILE A 100 22.11 2.95 4.45
CA ILE A 100 21.33 3.58 3.39
C ILE A 100 22.20 3.78 2.13
N SER A 101 23.46 4.23 2.29
CA SER A 101 24.42 4.40 1.21
C SER A 101 24.65 3.10 0.44
N GLU A 102 24.87 2.00 1.17
CA GLU A 102 25.07 0.66 0.58
C GLU A 102 23.80 0.19 -0.18
N ASN A 103 22.64 0.32 0.44
CA ASN A 103 21.37 -0.14 -0.14
C ASN A 103 20.95 0.65 -1.39
N LEU A 104 21.23 1.95 -1.43
CA LEU A 104 20.88 2.84 -2.55
C LEU A 104 22.03 2.97 -3.56
N ALA A 105 23.18 2.38 -3.29
CA ALA A 105 24.43 2.60 -4.07
C ALA A 105 24.78 4.10 -4.21
N TRP A 106 24.48 4.89 -3.18
CA TRP A 106 24.82 6.31 -3.13
C TRP A 106 26.16 6.53 -2.44
N PRO A 107 26.93 7.55 -2.82
CA PRO A 107 28.11 7.97 -2.05
C PRO A 107 27.68 8.39 -0.61
N GLU A 108 28.50 8.05 0.39
CA GLU A 108 28.20 8.36 1.81
C GLU A 108 27.91 9.85 2.04
N TYR A 109 28.64 10.75 1.38
CA TYR A 109 28.43 12.19 1.54
C TYR A 109 27.03 12.61 1.12
N ARG A 110 26.50 12.06 0.01
CA ARG A 110 25.15 12.34 -0.48
C ARG A 110 24.09 11.81 0.49
N THR A 111 24.29 10.63 1.04
CA THR A 111 23.36 10.06 2.02
C THR A 111 23.34 10.87 3.31
N ARG A 112 24.49 11.37 3.77
CA ARG A 112 24.58 12.27 4.94
C ARG A 112 23.87 13.59 4.69
N GLU A 113 24.07 14.21 3.53
CA GLU A 113 23.39 15.44 3.12
C GLU A 113 21.87 15.24 3.07
N PHE A 114 21.42 14.17 2.43
CA PHE A 114 20.02 13.79 2.37
C PHE A 114 19.39 13.63 3.76
N GLN A 115 20.01 12.83 4.64
CA GLN A 115 19.52 12.67 6.02
C GLN A 115 19.54 13.98 6.80
N SER A 116 20.58 14.79 6.64
CA SER A 116 20.67 16.09 7.28
C SER A 116 19.54 17.02 6.86
N HIS A 117 19.23 17.06 5.57
CA HIS A 117 18.09 17.81 5.04
C HIS A 117 16.77 17.38 5.68
N ILE A 118 16.50 16.06 5.74
CA ILE A 118 15.28 15.52 6.35
C ILE A 118 15.20 15.90 7.83
N PHE A 119 16.28 15.73 8.60
CA PHE A 119 16.30 16.02 10.03
C PHE A 119 16.25 17.53 10.35
N GLN A 120 16.77 18.38 9.47
CA GLN A 120 16.61 19.85 9.59
C GLN A 120 15.17 20.27 9.29
N ARG A 121 14.57 19.67 8.29
CA ARG A 121 13.18 19.93 7.89
C ARG A 121 12.18 19.43 8.94
N PHE A 122 12.42 18.23 9.49
CA PHE A 122 11.57 17.51 10.44
C PHE A 122 12.38 17.05 11.66
N PRO A 123 12.80 17.97 12.54
CA PRO A 123 13.64 17.62 13.70
C PRO A 123 12.95 16.69 14.69
N GLU A 124 11.63 16.67 14.70
CA GLU A 124 10.82 15.78 15.53
C GLU A 124 11.03 14.29 15.21
N ILE A 125 11.53 13.94 14.02
CA ILE A 125 11.88 12.56 13.68
C ILE A 125 12.95 12.02 14.64
N LYS A 126 14.04 12.77 14.89
CA LYS A 126 15.07 12.38 15.85
C LYS A 126 14.55 12.31 17.28
N GLN A 127 13.68 13.24 17.65
CA GLN A 127 13.05 13.22 18.98
C GLN A 127 12.19 11.97 19.16
N TYR A 128 11.48 11.56 18.11
CA TYR A 128 10.68 10.34 18.11
C TYR A 128 11.54 9.08 18.20
N HIS A 129 12.68 9.01 17.48
CA HIS A 129 13.66 7.93 17.64
C HIS A 129 14.10 7.78 19.11
N ASN A 130 14.51 8.88 19.73
CA ASN A 130 14.92 8.87 21.15
C ASN A 130 13.79 8.44 22.10
N ARG A 131 12.55 8.82 21.78
CA ARG A 131 11.37 8.40 22.56
C ARG A 131 11.14 6.89 22.47
N VAL A 132 11.16 6.32 21.26
CA VAL A 132 10.98 4.88 21.04
C VAL A 132 12.14 4.09 21.66
N GLU A 133 13.37 4.58 21.55
CA GLU A 133 14.52 3.96 22.20
C GLU A 133 14.35 3.87 23.72
N ARG A 134 13.94 4.96 24.37
CA ARG A 134 13.64 4.98 25.82
C ARG A 134 12.50 4.01 26.17
N GLN A 135 11.46 3.93 25.36
CA GLN A 135 10.37 2.99 25.55
C GLN A 135 10.88 1.55 25.51
N LEU A 136 11.71 1.21 24.52
CA LEU A 136 12.34 -0.11 24.42
C LEU A 136 13.26 -0.43 25.61
N GLN A 137 13.98 0.56 26.13
CA GLN A 137 14.81 0.38 27.35
C GLN A 137 13.97 0.05 28.59
N LEU A 138 12.77 0.64 28.69
CA LEU A 138 11.89 0.51 29.86
C LEU A 138 11.00 -0.73 29.81
N THR A 139 10.34 -0.97 28.69
CA THR A 139 9.26 -1.95 28.59
C THR A 139 9.52 -3.06 27.59
N ARG A 140 10.47 -2.88 26.66
CA ARG A 140 10.68 -3.82 25.54
C ARG A 140 9.46 -3.99 24.64
N GLU A 141 8.44 -3.14 24.76
CA GLU A 141 7.18 -3.27 24.06
C GLU A 141 6.85 -2.01 23.26
N VAL A 142 6.23 -2.22 22.12
CA VAL A 142 5.62 -1.18 21.30
C VAL A 142 4.18 -1.57 21.00
N TRP A 143 3.26 -0.61 21.07
CA TRP A 143 1.83 -0.81 20.96
C TRP A 143 1.24 0.01 19.81
N THR A 144 0.40 -0.60 18.99
CA THR A 144 -0.43 0.13 18.04
C THR A 144 -1.61 0.78 18.75
N LYS A 145 -2.24 1.78 18.14
CA LYS A 145 -3.46 2.40 18.66
C LYS A 145 -4.68 1.47 18.68
N PHE A 146 -4.62 0.36 17.99
CA PHE A 146 -5.64 -0.69 18.05
C PHE A 146 -5.43 -1.69 19.21
N GLY A 147 -4.40 -1.50 20.06
CA GLY A 147 -4.13 -2.34 21.22
C GLY A 147 -3.32 -3.60 20.93
N TYR A 148 -2.70 -3.71 19.74
CA TYR A 148 -1.75 -4.79 19.46
C TYR A 148 -0.34 -4.39 19.86
N SER A 149 0.43 -5.32 20.40
CA SER A 149 1.81 -5.10 20.81
C SER A 149 2.76 -6.16 20.29
N ILE A 150 4.03 -5.80 20.32
CA ILE A 150 5.14 -6.73 20.14
C ILE A 150 6.13 -6.53 21.28
N HIS A 151 6.71 -7.64 21.78
CA HIS A 151 7.81 -7.62 22.74
C HIS A 151 9.12 -7.92 22.01
N PHE A 152 10.11 -7.03 22.17
CA PHE A 152 11.42 -7.12 21.51
C PHE A 152 12.46 -7.77 22.44
N HIS A 153 13.21 -8.71 21.88
CA HIS A 153 14.28 -9.41 22.58
C HIS A 153 15.64 -9.05 21.96
N GLY A 154 16.63 -8.70 22.78
CA GLY A 154 17.99 -8.38 22.31
C GLY A 154 18.50 -6.99 22.73
N ASP A 155 19.56 -6.51 22.09
CA ASP A 155 20.12 -5.18 22.36
C ASP A 155 19.24 -4.08 21.75
N VAL A 156 18.83 -3.12 22.57
CA VAL A 156 17.92 -2.01 22.19
C VAL A 156 18.47 -1.23 20.99
N ARG A 157 19.79 -1.06 20.91
CA ARG A 157 20.43 -0.30 19.81
C ARG A 157 20.24 -0.96 18.45
N THR A 158 20.20 -2.28 18.41
CA THR A 158 19.96 -3.04 17.17
C THR A 158 18.47 -3.19 16.88
N LEU A 159 17.60 -3.10 17.88
CA LEU A 159 16.15 -3.24 17.77
C LEU A 159 15.43 -1.95 17.38
N LEU A 160 16.05 -0.79 17.58
CA LEU A 160 15.40 0.50 17.32
C LEU A 160 14.86 0.64 15.89
N PRO A 161 15.62 0.32 14.82
CA PRO A 161 15.09 0.38 13.46
C PRO A 161 13.89 -0.54 13.22
N GLU A 162 13.92 -1.74 13.79
CA GLU A 162 12.82 -2.69 13.70
C GLU A 162 11.56 -2.17 14.40
N ALA A 163 11.69 -1.62 15.60
CA ALA A 163 10.57 -1.06 16.35
C ALA A 163 9.95 0.17 15.67
N LEU A 164 10.80 1.04 15.10
CA LEU A 164 10.35 2.21 14.35
C LEU A 164 9.60 1.83 13.06
N ALA A 165 10.01 0.75 12.39
CA ALA A 165 9.34 0.23 11.21
C ALA A 165 8.07 -0.56 11.57
N TRP A 166 8.11 -1.36 12.65
CA TRP A 166 7.00 -2.21 13.05
C TRP A 166 5.71 -1.42 13.34
N LEU A 167 5.83 -0.30 14.05
CA LEU A 167 4.67 0.45 14.52
C LEU A 167 3.77 0.95 13.37
N PRO A 168 4.27 1.68 12.35
CA PRO A 168 3.43 2.08 11.22
C PRO A 168 2.94 0.87 10.41
N GLN A 169 3.79 -0.12 10.14
CA GLN A 169 3.41 -1.31 9.37
C GLN A 169 2.34 -2.14 10.06
N ALA A 170 2.46 -2.37 11.37
CA ALA A 170 1.44 -3.07 12.16
C ALA A 170 0.13 -2.29 12.21
N THR A 171 0.18 -0.96 12.36
CA THR A 171 -1.01 -0.11 12.34
C THR A 171 -1.72 -0.18 10.98
N VAL A 172 -0.97 -0.13 9.88
CA VAL A 172 -1.49 -0.28 8.51
C VAL A 172 -2.13 -1.65 8.32
N ALA A 173 -1.47 -2.73 8.78
CA ALA A 173 -2.04 -4.07 8.76
C ALA A 173 -3.35 -4.15 9.57
N ASN A 174 -3.42 -3.50 10.73
CA ASN A 174 -4.66 -3.43 11.52
C ASN A 174 -5.78 -2.70 10.76
N ILE A 175 -5.50 -1.59 10.06
CA ILE A 175 -6.49 -0.90 9.22
C ILE A 175 -7.04 -1.85 8.17
N CYS A 176 -6.17 -2.59 7.46
CA CYS A 176 -6.57 -3.59 6.48
C CYS A 176 -7.44 -4.68 7.09
N MET A 177 -7.06 -5.20 8.26
CA MET A 177 -7.83 -6.24 8.95
C MET A 177 -9.21 -5.73 9.42
N HIS A 178 -9.29 -4.51 9.96
CA HIS A 178 -10.56 -3.87 10.30
C HIS A 178 -11.44 -3.67 9.07
N GLY A 179 -10.85 -3.23 7.94
CA GLY A 179 -11.53 -3.12 6.66
C GLY A 179 -12.08 -4.47 6.19
N ALA A 180 -11.24 -5.51 6.20
CA ALA A 180 -11.63 -6.86 5.83
C ALA A 180 -12.78 -7.39 6.69
N LEU A 181 -12.71 -7.19 8.01
CA LEU A 181 -13.77 -7.60 8.94
C LEU A 181 -15.07 -6.83 8.70
N ALA A 182 -15.01 -5.51 8.44
CA ALA A 182 -16.18 -4.70 8.14
C ALA A 182 -16.86 -5.16 6.84
N LEU A 183 -16.07 -5.39 5.78
CA LEU A 183 -16.58 -5.94 4.52
C LEU A 183 -17.21 -7.33 4.72
N ARG A 184 -16.55 -8.20 5.49
CA ARG A 184 -17.03 -9.55 5.77
C ARG A 184 -18.32 -9.58 6.57
N LYS A 185 -18.53 -8.62 7.49
CA LYS A 185 -19.78 -8.46 8.25
C LYS A 185 -20.91 -7.95 7.38
N ARG A 186 -20.62 -7.08 6.40
CA ARG A 186 -21.62 -6.41 5.57
C ARG A 186 -22.05 -7.23 4.36
N PHE A 187 -21.11 -7.92 3.72
CA PHE A 187 -21.35 -8.64 2.48
C PHE A 187 -21.17 -10.15 2.67
N ASP A 188 -22.08 -10.89 2.06
CA ASP A 188 -21.95 -12.32 1.97
C ASP A 188 -20.90 -12.73 0.90
N LYS A 189 -20.36 -13.94 1.01
CA LYS A 189 -19.32 -14.46 0.09
C LYS A 189 -19.78 -14.55 -1.37
N LYS A 190 -21.10 -14.55 -1.64
CA LYS A 190 -21.65 -14.54 -3.00
C LYS A 190 -21.47 -13.20 -3.69
N HIS A 191 -21.44 -12.10 -2.94
CA HIS A 191 -21.33 -10.75 -3.47
C HIS A 191 -19.92 -10.19 -3.38
N LEU A 192 -19.15 -10.54 -2.32
CA LEU A 192 -17.76 -10.13 -2.14
C LEU A 192 -16.97 -11.23 -1.47
N ARG A 193 -15.87 -11.65 -2.10
CA ARG A 193 -14.95 -12.64 -1.53
C ARG A 193 -13.55 -12.03 -1.40
N ILE A 194 -13.11 -11.81 -0.15
CA ILE A 194 -11.75 -11.41 0.14
C ILE A 194 -10.83 -12.59 -0.17
N LEU A 195 -9.77 -12.34 -0.92
CA LEU A 195 -8.81 -13.33 -1.38
C LEU A 195 -7.48 -13.21 -0.64
N LEU A 196 -6.93 -12.01 -0.55
CA LEU A 196 -5.62 -11.75 0.03
C LEU A 196 -5.62 -10.41 0.79
N GLN A 197 -4.77 -10.33 1.81
CA GLN A 197 -4.28 -9.10 2.37
C GLN A 197 -2.77 -9.09 2.14
N VAL A 198 -2.26 -8.05 1.46
CA VAL A 198 -0.85 -7.94 1.09
C VAL A 198 -0.37 -6.53 1.42
N HIS A 199 0.52 -6.41 2.43
CA HIS A 199 0.98 -5.12 2.95
C HIS A 199 -0.20 -4.21 3.34
N ASP A 200 -0.39 -3.13 2.60
CA ASP A 200 -1.41 -2.09 2.75
C ASP A 200 -2.60 -2.27 1.80
N SER A 201 -2.70 -3.43 1.14
CA SER A 201 -3.76 -3.75 0.18
C SER A 201 -4.68 -4.87 0.64
N LEU A 202 -5.95 -4.77 0.23
CA LEU A 202 -6.93 -5.85 0.25
C LEU A 202 -7.29 -6.24 -1.18
N ILE A 203 -7.11 -7.52 -1.50
CA ILE A 203 -7.50 -8.09 -2.79
C ILE A 203 -8.77 -8.90 -2.58
N PHE A 204 -9.81 -8.55 -3.31
CA PHE A 204 -11.08 -9.26 -3.28
C PHE A 204 -11.68 -9.35 -4.68
N GLN A 205 -12.66 -10.22 -4.85
CA GLN A 205 -13.41 -10.31 -6.09
C GLN A 205 -14.90 -10.08 -5.87
N ILE A 206 -15.53 -9.50 -6.89
CA ILE A 206 -16.95 -9.19 -6.93
C ILE A 206 -17.52 -9.77 -8.24
N PRO A 207 -18.66 -10.48 -8.22
CA PRO A 207 -19.33 -10.86 -9.46
C PRO A 207 -19.84 -9.62 -10.20
N LEU A 208 -19.80 -9.65 -11.53
CA LEU A 208 -20.11 -8.49 -12.37
C LEU A 208 -21.50 -7.88 -12.08
N TYR A 209 -22.49 -8.73 -11.76
CA TYR A 209 -23.83 -8.26 -11.41
C TYR A 209 -23.89 -7.48 -10.09
N ALA A 210 -22.91 -7.66 -9.21
CA ALA A 210 -22.83 -7.02 -7.90
C ALA A 210 -21.91 -5.78 -7.88
N LEU A 211 -21.39 -5.34 -9.03
CA LEU A 211 -20.51 -4.16 -9.12
C LEU A 211 -21.02 -2.92 -8.37
N PRO A 212 -22.34 -2.62 -8.32
CA PRO A 212 -22.86 -1.48 -7.57
C PRO A 212 -22.48 -1.45 -6.08
N ILE A 213 -22.21 -2.61 -5.46
CA ILE A 213 -21.77 -2.65 -4.05
C ILE A 213 -20.43 -1.95 -3.85
N LEU A 214 -19.64 -1.71 -4.92
CA LEU A 214 -18.32 -1.11 -4.83
C LEU A 214 -18.35 0.30 -4.24
N HIS A 215 -19.45 1.06 -4.45
CA HIS A 215 -19.65 2.35 -3.79
C HIS A 215 -19.75 2.20 -2.27
N GLU A 216 -20.49 1.20 -1.79
CA GLU A 216 -20.62 0.92 -0.36
C GLU A 216 -19.29 0.38 0.21
N VAL A 217 -18.58 -0.47 -0.53
CA VAL A 217 -17.23 -0.95 -0.18
C VAL A 217 -16.27 0.24 0.01
N ARG A 218 -16.26 1.19 -0.95
CA ARG A 218 -15.44 2.43 -0.86
C ARG A 218 -15.80 3.22 0.40
N SER A 219 -17.08 3.37 0.69
CA SER A 219 -17.56 4.09 1.90
C SER A 219 -17.11 3.39 3.18
N ILE A 220 -17.30 2.08 3.29
CA ILE A 220 -16.91 1.28 4.45
C ILE A 220 -15.40 1.37 4.68
N LEU A 221 -14.58 1.13 3.66
CA LEU A 221 -13.12 1.16 3.79
C LEU A 221 -12.62 2.55 4.18
N ASN A 222 -13.16 3.62 3.59
CA ASN A 222 -12.79 4.99 3.94
C ASN A 222 -13.33 5.46 5.31
N SER A 223 -14.23 4.70 5.95
CA SER A 223 -14.70 5.00 7.31
C SER A 223 -13.78 4.49 8.40
N ILE A 224 -12.85 3.59 8.09
CA ILE A 224 -11.92 3.03 9.07
C ILE A 224 -11.01 4.13 9.61
N THR A 225 -10.97 4.23 10.93
CA THR A 225 -10.27 5.32 11.63
C THR A 225 -9.30 4.74 12.65
N VAL A 226 -8.06 5.22 12.65
CA VAL A 226 -7.11 4.94 13.71
C VAL A 226 -7.38 5.90 14.89
N PRO A 227 -7.54 5.39 16.13
CA PRO A 227 -7.98 6.20 17.26
C PRO A 227 -6.84 6.99 17.92
N TYR A 228 -6.20 7.89 17.14
CA TYR A 228 -5.34 8.94 17.68
C TYR A 228 -6.20 10.04 18.35
N LYS A 229 -5.60 10.96 19.10
CA LYS A 229 -6.28 12.15 19.64
C LYS A 229 -6.95 12.97 18.52
N ASP A 230 -6.23 13.12 17.39
CA ASP A 230 -6.78 13.59 16.14
C ASP A 230 -6.90 12.36 15.20
N PRO A 231 -8.14 11.82 15.04
CA PRO A 231 -8.33 10.52 14.40
C PRO A 231 -7.83 10.50 12.95
N LEU A 232 -7.00 9.50 12.62
CA LEU A 232 -6.45 9.34 11.29
C LEU A 232 -7.38 8.49 10.41
N ARG A 233 -7.75 9.03 9.24
CA ARG A 233 -8.33 8.30 8.12
C ARG A 233 -7.36 8.30 6.96
N ILE A 234 -7.10 7.12 6.41
CA ILE A 234 -6.24 6.98 5.23
C ILE A 234 -7.13 6.64 4.03
N PRO A 235 -7.08 7.43 2.94
CA PRO A 235 -7.88 7.14 1.77
C PRO A 235 -7.44 5.82 1.12
N TRP A 236 -8.42 5.07 0.62
CA TRP A 236 -8.18 3.90 -0.20
C TRP A 236 -8.23 4.27 -1.68
N THR A 237 -7.27 3.78 -2.42
CA THR A 237 -7.26 3.79 -3.90
C THR A 237 -7.69 2.43 -4.41
N PHE A 238 -8.39 2.40 -5.52
CA PHE A 238 -8.96 1.18 -6.07
C PHE A 238 -8.44 0.93 -7.47
N LYS A 239 -8.12 -0.32 -7.75
CA LYS A 239 -7.78 -0.82 -9.07
C LYS A 239 -8.62 -2.04 -9.36
N TRP A 240 -8.89 -2.31 -10.62
CA TRP A 240 -9.67 -3.48 -11.01
C TRP A 240 -9.11 -4.19 -12.23
N SER A 241 -9.43 -5.48 -12.37
CA SER A 241 -9.11 -6.26 -13.55
C SER A 241 -10.03 -7.47 -13.68
N GLY A 242 -10.47 -7.74 -14.90
CA GLY A 242 -11.12 -9.01 -15.25
C GLY A 242 -10.15 -10.09 -15.71
N LYS A 243 -8.82 -9.79 -15.77
CA LYS A 243 -7.80 -10.71 -16.24
C LYS A 243 -7.01 -11.32 -15.09
N SER A 244 -6.27 -10.50 -14.38
CA SER A 244 -5.44 -10.93 -13.26
C SER A 244 -5.13 -9.77 -12.33
N TRP A 245 -4.66 -10.06 -11.12
CA TRP A 245 -4.18 -9.03 -10.20
C TRP A 245 -3.02 -8.21 -10.79
N GLY A 246 -2.12 -8.84 -11.56
CA GLY A 246 -1.01 -8.15 -12.20
C GLY A 246 -1.40 -7.20 -13.33
N ASP A 247 -2.64 -7.26 -13.78
CA ASP A 247 -3.21 -6.42 -14.84
C ASP A 247 -4.26 -5.42 -14.28
N CYS A 248 -4.31 -5.22 -12.94
CA CYS A 248 -5.20 -4.24 -12.33
C CYS A 248 -4.84 -2.81 -12.71
N GLU A 249 -5.80 -2.06 -13.20
CA GLU A 249 -5.71 -0.65 -13.57
C GLU A 249 -6.53 0.21 -12.61
N ALA A 250 -6.10 1.46 -12.40
CA ALA A 250 -6.78 2.38 -11.50
C ALA A 250 -8.23 2.63 -11.93
N ILE A 251 -9.16 2.58 -10.98
CA ILE A 251 -10.55 3.01 -11.20
C ILE A 251 -10.56 4.54 -11.20
N THR A 252 -10.81 5.12 -12.36
CA THR A 252 -10.88 6.58 -12.54
C THR A 252 -12.21 7.13 -12.00
N GLU A 253 -12.30 8.45 -11.82
CA GLU A 253 -13.59 9.07 -11.45
C GLU A 253 -14.65 8.85 -12.53
N THR A 254 -14.27 8.76 -13.82
CA THR A 254 -15.19 8.40 -14.91
C THR A 254 -15.73 6.98 -14.72
N ASP A 255 -14.85 6.02 -14.33
CA ASP A 255 -15.27 4.66 -14.05
C ASP A 255 -16.24 4.61 -12.86
N TRP A 256 -15.90 5.30 -11.76
CA TRP A 256 -16.80 5.41 -10.59
C TRP A 256 -18.18 5.94 -10.96
N ASN A 257 -18.24 6.97 -11.80
CA ASN A 257 -19.51 7.54 -12.26
C ASN A 257 -20.29 6.61 -13.21
N SER A 258 -19.59 5.69 -13.86
CA SER A 258 -20.20 4.69 -14.75
C SER A 258 -20.74 3.46 -14.02
N ILE A 259 -20.28 3.20 -12.79
CA ILE A 259 -20.81 2.13 -11.95
C ILE A 259 -22.21 2.52 -11.51
N PRO A 260 -23.27 1.75 -11.89
CA PRO A 260 -24.62 2.10 -11.54
C PRO A 260 -24.81 2.13 -10.02
N GLY A 261 -25.70 3.01 -9.55
CA GLY A 261 -26.17 2.95 -8.16
C GLY A 261 -26.89 1.63 -7.88
N PRO A 262 -27.04 1.23 -6.60
CA PRO A 262 -27.60 -0.07 -6.22
C PRO A 262 -29.01 -0.34 -6.76
N ASP A 263 -29.77 0.71 -7.10
CA ASP A 263 -31.14 0.64 -7.53
C ASP A 263 -31.35 0.82 -9.05
N SER A 264 -30.30 0.81 -9.87
CA SER A 264 -30.43 1.14 -11.29
C SER A 264 -30.62 -0.09 -12.17
N ALA A 265 -31.56 -0.03 -13.13
CA ALA A 265 -31.75 -1.01 -14.21
C ALA A 265 -30.49 -1.20 -15.11
N GLN A 266 -29.53 -0.27 -15.02
CA GLN A 266 -28.27 -0.26 -15.78
C GLN A 266 -27.27 -1.32 -15.29
N VAL A 267 -27.48 -1.94 -14.12
CA VAL A 267 -26.63 -3.04 -13.59
C VAL A 267 -26.57 -4.21 -14.59
N GLN A 268 -27.71 -4.53 -15.23
CA GLN A 268 -27.76 -5.59 -16.22
C GLN A 268 -26.98 -5.22 -17.49
N GLU A 269 -27.06 -3.97 -17.93
CA GLU A 269 -26.34 -3.50 -19.11
C GLU A 269 -24.81 -3.46 -18.88
N LEU A 270 -24.35 -3.05 -17.70
CA LEU A 270 -22.93 -3.07 -17.36
C LEU A 270 -22.39 -4.50 -17.26
N ALA A 271 -23.15 -5.42 -16.71
CA ALA A 271 -22.80 -6.84 -16.66
C ALA A 271 -22.64 -7.46 -18.06
N TYR A 272 -23.34 -6.94 -19.06
CA TYR A 272 -23.19 -7.32 -20.47
C TYR A 272 -22.00 -6.65 -21.17
N ARG A 273 -21.66 -5.39 -20.84
CA ARG A 273 -20.55 -4.64 -21.46
C ARG A 273 -19.17 -5.09 -21.00
N ILE A 274 -19.01 -5.41 -19.72
CA ILE A 274 -17.71 -5.81 -19.16
C ILE A 274 -17.20 -7.13 -19.75
N PRO A 275 -18.01 -8.17 -19.98
CA PRO A 275 -17.56 -9.35 -20.71
C PRO A 275 -17.03 -9.09 -22.11
N ASP A 276 -17.55 -8.10 -22.82
CA ASP A 276 -17.10 -7.77 -24.17
C ASP A 276 -15.75 -7.05 -24.18
N LEU A 277 -15.46 -6.22 -23.19
CA LEU A 277 -14.14 -5.68 -22.95
C LEU A 277 -13.08 -6.77 -22.69
N TYR A 278 -13.48 -7.91 -22.09
CA TYR A 278 -12.61 -9.02 -21.74
C TYR A 278 -12.59 -10.15 -22.80
N ARG A 279 -13.64 -10.32 -23.63
CA ARG A 279 -13.70 -11.34 -24.68
C ARG A 279 -12.70 -11.10 -25.82
N GLY A 280 -12.38 -9.86 -26.12
CA GLY A 280 -11.46 -9.50 -27.20
C GLY A 280 -9.99 -9.82 -26.96
N GLN A 281 -9.61 -10.33 -25.77
CA GLN A 281 -8.21 -10.52 -25.39
C GLN A 281 -7.81 -11.96 -25.01
N ARG A 282 -8.72 -12.94 -25.07
CA ARG A 282 -8.35 -14.36 -25.00
C ARG A 282 -8.04 -14.83 -26.41
N SER A 283 -6.78 -14.78 -26.85
CA SER A 283 -6.34 -15.52 -28.01
C SER A 283 -6.48 -17.02 -27.75
N ALA A 284 -6.88 -17.77 -28.76
CA ALA A 284 -7.13 -19.21 -28.70
C ALA A 284 -5.92 -20.07 -28.24
N GLY A 285 -4.78 -19.44 -27.88
CA GLY A 285 -3.55 -20.10 -27.41
C GLY A 285 -3.48 -20.39 -25.91
N ASP A 286 -4.30 -19.73 -25.07
CA ASP A 286 -4.18 -19.84 -23.61
C ASP A 286 -4.91 -21.04 -22.98
N ILE A 287 -5.68 -21.80 -23.77
CA ILE A 287 -6.46 -22.93 -23.28
C ILE A 287 -5.65 -24.24 -23.28
N SER A 288 -4.51 -24.32 -23.99
CA SER A 288 -3.79 -25.57 -24.20
C SER A 288 -2.94 -26.07 -23.02
N LEU A 289 -2.71 -25.24 -22.00
CA LEU A 289 -1.86 -25.60 -20.86
C LEU A 289 -2.63 -26.21 -19.67
N LEU A 290 -3.95 -26.06 -19.61
CA LEU A 290 -4.77 -26.63 -18.52
C LEU A 290 -5.39 -27.98 -18.86
N ASP A 291 -5.42 -28.40 -20.14
CA ASP A 291 -6.01 -29.68 -20.60
C ASP A 291 -5.01 -30.84 -20.67
N ARG A 292 -3.72 -30.63 -20.39
CA ARG A 292 -2.72 -31.73 -20.42
C ARG A 292 -2.62 -32.54 -19.13
N GLY A 293 -3.48 -32.28 -18.14
CA GLY A 293 -3.48 -32.95 -16.84
C GLY A 293 -4.50 -34.12 -16.68
N LYS A 294 -5.31 -34.39 -17.69
CA LYS A 294 -6.31 -35.49 -17.60
C LYS A 294 -6.22 -36.39 -18.82
N HIS A 295 -5.28 -37.30 -18.84
CA HIS A 295 -5.34 -38.60 -19.50
C HIS A 295 -4.00 -39.33 -19.31
N ASN A 296 -3.90 -40.08 -18.23
CA ASN A 296 -3.21 -41.38 -18.19
C ASN A 296 -3.51 -42.06 -16.85
N SER A 297 -4.63 -42.69 -16.78
CA SER A 297 -4.87 -43.82 -15.89
C SER A 297 -5.71 -44.83 -16.66
N GLY A 298 -5.06 -45.74 -17.31
CA GLY A 298 -5.64 -46.87 -18.03
C GLY A 298 -4.63 -47.98 -18.04
N SER A 299 -4.89 -48.89 -17.21
CA SER A 299 -4.49 -50.29 -17.00
C SER A 299 -3.95 -51.06 -18.24
N PRO A 300 -3.40 -52.29 -18.11
CA PRO A 300 -3.73 -53.29 -17.14
C PRO A 300 -2.65 -53.62 -16.10
#